data_d74bf55817af046af76560d765a27aed
#
_entry.id   d74bf55817af046af76560d765a27aed
#
_cell.length_a   1.000
_cell.length_b   1.000
_cell.length_c   1.000
_cell.angle_alpha   90.00
_cell.angle_beta   90.00
_cell.angle_gamma   90.00
#
_symmetry.space_group_name_H-M   'P 1'
#
loop_
_entity.id
_entity.type
_entity.pdbx_description
1 polymer ?
#
loop_
_entity_poly.entity_id
_entity_poly.type
_entity_poly.pdbx_seq_one_letter_code
_entity_poly.pdbx_strand_id
1 'polypeptide(L)'
;MFAVSKSLRAIAGALALSAICASALAAEKVVAITSFVEHPALDAVRDGTKDELIAEGFEPGKNLKWDFQSAQANAGTAGQIAKKFVGDNPDVIVAIGTPSAQPMVAATKSIPIVYSAIADPMAAQLVKDWKPSGTNVTGLSHMLDPVKQVEVIKRVVPEAKRVGVVYNPGEANSVSALNNLKGELQKAGLTLVEAAAPRSVDVAPAAKSLIGKIDVMYTTTDNNVVSAYEALVKVGNDAKIPLVASDTDSVKRGAIAALGVNYYDLGRQTGKVVGRILKGEKPGDIASATSSKLELFVNTAAAQKQGVTLSPELVSSAKTVIKQ
;
A
#
# COMPACT_ATOMS: atom_id res chain seq x y z
N MET A 1 -39.58 -26.93 -75.53
CA MET A 1 -38.24 -27.36 -75.50
C MET A 1 -37.53 -26.61 -74.39
N PHE A 2 -37.31 -27.29 -73.31
CA PHE A 2 -36.42 -27.03 -72.15
C PHE A 2 -36.44 -25.69 -71.41
N ALA A 3 -37.17 -25.68 -70.32
CA ALA A 3 -36.99 -24.80 -69.18
C ALA A 3 -36.18 -25.59 -68.13
N VAL A 4 -34.97 -25.17 -67.81
CA VAL A 4 -34.21 -25.60 -66.60
C VAL A 4 -33.45 -24.40 -66.00
N SER A 5 -33.67 -24.29 -64.71
CA SER A 5 -32.84 -23.70 -63.66
C SER A 5 -33.02 -22.21 -63.36
N LYS A 6 -33.97 -21.95 -62.47
CA LYS A 6 -33.99 -20.75 -61.61
C LYS A 6 -33.81 -21.09 -60.09
N SER A 7 -33.42 -22.34 -59.77
CA SER A 7 -33.40 -22.80 -58.38
C SER A 7 -32.01 -22.88 -57.71
N LEU A 8 -30.95 -22.39 -58.33
CA LEU A 8 -29.58 -22.48 -57.77
C LEU A 8 -28.99 -21.17 -57.20
N ARG A 9 -29.77 -20.09 -57.21
CA ARG A 9 -29.27 -18.80 -56.66
C ARG A 9 -29.82 -18.43 -55.28
N ALA A 10 -30.70 -19.22 -54.69
CA ALA A 10 -31.33 -18.93 -53.42
C ALA A 10 -30.61 -19.59 -52.19
N ILE A 11 -29.65 -20.50 -52.40
CA ILE A 11 -29.01 -21.23 -51.32
C ILE A 11 -27.65 -20.61 -50.90
N ALA A 12 -27.05 -19.78 -51.72
CA ALA A 12 -25.79 -19.10 -51.41
C ALA A 12 -25.94 -17.85 -50.51
N GLY A 13 -27.17 -17.32 -50.36
CA GLY A 13 -27.42 -16.12 -49.53
C GLY A 13 -27.72 -16.35 -48.08
N ALA A 14 -28.03 -17.60 -47.65
CA ALA A 14 -28.44 -17.90 -46.29
C ALA A 14 -27.29 -18.39 -45.37
N LEU A 15 -26.11 -18.66 -45.92
CA LEU A 15 -24.92 -19.09 -45.13
C LEU A 15 -23.97 -17.94 -44.79
N ALA A 16 -24.18 -16.71 -45.30
CA ALA A 16 -23.33 -15.59 -45.03
C ALA A 16 -23.82 -14.68 -43.88
N LEU A 17 -25.02 -14.93 -43.32
CA LEU A 17 -25.57 -14.08 -42.21
C LEU A 17 -25.50 -14.73 -40.84
N SER A 18 -24.89 -15.90 -40.67
CA SER A 18 -24.77 -16.58 -39.36
C SER A 18 -23.40 -16.38 -38.71
N ALA A 19 -22.52 -15.57 -39.28
CA ALA A 19 -21.14 -15.36 -38.77
C ALA A 19 -20.96 -14.05 -38.00
N ILE A 20 -22.03 -13.35 -37.65
CA ILE A 20 -21.92 -12.09 -36.89
C ILE A 20 -22.80 -12.22 -35.67
N CYS A 21 -22.23 -12.55 -34.54
CA CYS A 21 -22.56 -12.29 -33.15
C CYS A 21 -22.14 -13.44 -32.21
N ALA A 22 -21.00 -14.04 -32.45
CA ALA A 22 -20.23 -14.58 -31.35
C ALA A 22 -19.34 -13.44 -30.82
N SER A 23 -19.96 -12.39 -30.27
CA SER A 23 -19.30 -11.63 -29.22
C SER A 23 -19.00 -12.65 -28.15
N ALA A 24 -17.78 -13.21 -28.16
CA ALA A 24 -17.31 -13.99 -27.06
C ALA A 24 -17.48 -13.07 -25.84
N LEU A 25 -18.51 -13.36 -25.01
CA LEU A 25 -18.56 -12.83 -23.67
C LEU A 25 -17.21 -13.28 -23.08
N ALA A 26 -16.25 -12.35 -23.06
CA ALA A 26 -14.99 -12.59 -22.39
C ALA A 26 -15.39 -13.04 -20.97
N ALA A 27 -14.93 -14.23 -20.56
CA ALA A 27 -15.26 -14.75 -19.24
C ALA A 27 -14.94 -13.65 -18.20
N GLU A 28 -15.87 -13.43 -17.28
CA GLU A 28 -15.71 -12.42 -16.23
C GLU A 28 -14.42 -12.72 -15.48
N LYS A 29 -13.52 -11.75 -15.39
CA LYS A 29 -12.28 -11.84 -14.63
C LYS A 29 -12.56 -11.67 -13.15
N VAL A 30 -11.88 -12.42 -12.31
CA VAL A 30 -12.03 -12.37 -10.84
C VAL A 30 -10.76 -11.82 -10.21
N VAL A 31 -10.85 -10.64 -9.61
CA VAL A 31 -9.78 -10.03 -8.81
C VAL A 31 -10.21 -10.08 -7.34
N ALA A 32 -9.51 -10.90 -6.56
CA ALA A 32 -9.64 -10.93 -5.11
C ALA A 32 -8.60 -9.99 -4.49
N ILE A 33 -9.04 -9.05 -3.67
CA ILE A 33 -8.17 -8.06 -3.06
C ILE A 33 -8.31 -8.07 -1.54
N THR A 34 -7.20 -8.06 -0.82
CA THR A 34 -7.21 -7.99 0.64
C THR A 34 -6.32 -6.88 1.15
N SER A 35 -6.76 -6.24 2.23
CA SER A 35 -5.96 -5.30 3.02
C SER A 35 -5.83 -5.79 4.45
N PHE A 36 -4.70 -5.55 5.10
CA PHE A 36 -4.53 -5.94 6.50
C PHE A 36 -5.46 -5.14 7.42
N VAL A 37 -5.61 -3.86 7.15
CA VAL A 37 -6.49 -2.95 7.89
C VAL A 37 -6.96 -1.84 6.95
N GLU A 38 -8.06 -1.21 7.26
CA GLU A 38 -8.55 -0.05 6.53
C GLU A 38 -8.02 1.23 7.18
N HIS A 39 -7.32 2.03 6.40
CA HIS A 39 -6.91 3.39 6.71
C HIS A 39 -6.56 4.13 5.40
N PRO A 40 -6.53 5.47 5.39
CA PRO A 40 -6.48 6.26 4.15
C PRO A 40 -5.40 5.84 3.15
N ALA A 41 -4.19 5.49 3.61
CA ALA A 41 -3.11 5.11 2.71
C ALA A 41 -3.38 3.77 2.00
N LEU A 42 -3.81 2.72 2.73
CA LEU A 42 -4.12 1.41 2.11
C LEU A 42 -5.41 1.46 1.28
N ASP A 43 -6.40 2.25 1.70
CA ASP A 43 -7.62 2.49 0.93
C ASP A 43 -7.30 3.18 -0.40
N ALA A 44 -6.39 4.16 -0.41
CA ALA A 44 -5.92 4.82 -1.62
C ALA A 44 -5.24 3.83 -2.60
N VAL A 45 -4.48 2.85 -2.09
CA VAL A 45 -3.91 1.78 -2.94
C VAL A 45 -5.01 0.93 -3.56
N ARG A 46 -5.99 0.50 -2.76
CA ARG A 46 -7.14 -0.29 -3.24
C ARG A 46 -7.88 0.47 -4.34
N ASP A 47 -8.23 1.73 -4.08
CA ASP A 47 -9.02 2.56 -4.98
C ASP A 47 -8.24 2.88 -6.27
N GLY A 48 -6.96 3.23 -6.17
CA GLY A 48 -6.09 3.42 -7.32
C GLY A 48 -5.94 2.16 -8.18
N THR A 49 -5.86 0.97 -7.54
CA THR A 49 -5.83 -0.32 -8.26
C THR A 49 -7.12 -0.54 -9.05
N LYS A 50 -8.27 -0.28 -8.44
CA LYS A 50 -9.57 -0.42 -9.07
C LYS A 50 -9.74 0.55 -10.25
N ASP A 51 -9.38 1.81 -10.03
CA ASP A 51 -9.52 2.86 -11.06
C ASP A 51 -8.60 2.61 -12.27
N GLU A 52 -7.40 2.03 -12.04
CA GLU A 52 -6.55 1.63 -13.16
C GLU A 52 -7.14 0.48 -13.96
N LEU A 53 -7.70 -0.54 -13.29
CA LEU A 53 -8.35 -1.65 -13.98
C LEU A 53 -9.55 -1.17 -14.81
N ILE A 54 -10.35 -0.25 -14.28
CA ILE A 54 -11.44 0.38 -15.02
C ILE A 54 -10.90 1.13 -16.25
N ALA A 55 -9.83 1.90 -16.10
CA ALA A 55 -9.19 2.61 -17.21
C ALA A 55 -8.61 1.66 -18.28
N GLU A 56 -8.23 0.43 -17.90
CA GLU A 56 -7.79 -0.62 -18.81
C GLU A 56 -8.93 -1.47 -19.41
N GLY A 57 -10.18 -1.13 -19.10
CA GLY A 57 -11.38 -1.77 -19.65
C GLY A 57 -11.92 -2.95 -18.82
N PHE A 58 -11.41 -3.15 -17.60
CA PHE A 58 -11.95 -4.13 -16.65
C PHE A 58 -12.94 -3.44 -15.71
N GLU A 59 -14.24 -3.56 -16.02
CA GLU A 59 -15.29 -2.84 -15.31
C GLU A 59 -16.05 -3.76 -14.35
N PRO A 60 -16.10 -3.45 -13.04
CA PRO A 60 -16.89 -4.21 -12.06
C PRO A 60 -18.37 -4.33 -12.48
N GLY A 61 -18.89 -5.55 -12.40
CA GLY A 61 -20.27 -5.88 -12.79
C GLY A 61 -20.52 -6.01 -14.30
N LYS A 62 -19.47 -5.87 -15.15
CA LYS A 62 -19.54 -6.15 -16.59
C LYS A 62 -18.66 -7.34 -16.98
N ASN A 63 -17.36 -7.22 -16.77
CA ASN A 63 -16.36 -8.20 -17.12
C ASN A 63 -15.32 -8.41 -16.01
N LEU A 64 -15.54 -7.80 -14.84
CA LEU A 64 -14.69 -7.90 -13.66
C LEU A 64 -15.54 -8.16 -12.41
N LYS A 65 -15.29 -9.27 -11.73
CA LYS A 65 -15.71 -9.51 -10.35
C LYS A 65 -14.61 -8.99 -9.41
N TRP A 66 -14.98 -8.02 -8.57
CA TRP A 66 -14.12 -7.40 -7.58
C TRP A 66 -14.54 -7.86 -6.18
N ASP A 67 -13.71 -8.68 -5.51
CA ASP A 67 -13.96 -9.16 -4.14
C ASP A 67 -12.94 -8.57 -3.17
N PHE A 68 -13.38 -7.68 -2.28
CA PHE A 68 -12.53 -7.04 -1.27
C PHE A 68 -12.80 -7.62 0.11
N GLN A 69 -11.71 -7.96 0.82
CA GLN A 69 -11.74 -8.44 2.21
C GLN A 69 -10.72 -7.70 3.07
N SER A 70 -11.17 -7.16 4.21
CA SER A 70 -10.28 -6.55 5.21
C SER A 70 -9.99 -7.54 6.35
N ALA A 71 -8.72 -7.67 6.72
CA ALA A 71 -8.33 -8.48 7.86
C ALA A 71 -8.52 -7.78 9.22
N GLN A 72 -8.92 -6.50 9.21
CA GLN A 72 -9.22 -5.70 10.41
C GLN A 72 -8.10 -5.74 11.46
N ALA A 73 -6.85 -5.62 11.01
CA ALA A 73 -5.63 -5.70 11.81
C ALA A 73 -5.48 -7.03 12.58
N ASN A 74 -6.09 -8.11 12.12
CA ASN A 74 -6.03 -9.42 12.76
C ASN A 74 -5.31 -10.45 11.86
N ALA A 75 -4.17 -10.94 12.31
CA ALA A 75 -3.36 -11.91 11.54
C ALA A 75 -4.10 -13.26 11.33
N GLY A 76 -4.93 -13.69 12.28
CA GLY A 76 -5.76 -14.89 12.12
C GLY A 76 -6.78 -14.72 11.01
N THR A 77 -7.46 -13.56 10.97
CA THR A 77 -8.40 -13.19 9.90
C THR A 77 -7.69 -13.12 8.54
N ALA A 78 -6.47 -12.55 8.46
CA ALA A 78 -5.68 -12.54 7.23
C ALA A 78 -5.40 -13.97 6.73
N GLY A 79 -5.09 -14.91 7.63
CA GLY A 79 -4.91 -16.33 7.29
C GLY A 79 -6.21 -17.00 6.81
N GLN A 80 -7.38 -16.64 7.38
CA GLN A 80 -8.68 -17.14 6.92
C GLN A 80 -9.04 -16.60 5.54
N ILE A 81 -8.79 -15.32 5.28
CA ILE A 81 -9.00 -14.69 3.97
C ILE A 81 -8.11 -15.38 2.92
N ALA A 82 -6.85 -15.71 3.26
CA ALA A 82 -5.97 -16.45 2.35
C ALA A 82 -6.55 -17.81 1.95
N LYS A 83 -7.05 -18.57 2.92
CA LYS A 83 -7.70 -19.87 2.65
C LYS A 83 -8.96 -19.71 1.80
N LYS A 84 -9.78 -18.70 2.09
CA LYS A 84 -11.00 -18.40 1.31
C LYS A 84 -10.63 -18.09 -0.14
N PHE A 85 -9.70 -17.18 -0.39
CA PHE A 85 -9.32 -16.77 -1.75
C PHE A 85 -8.69 -17.93 -2.54
N VAL A 86 -7.92 -18.80 -1.88
CA VAL A 86 -7.42 -20.03 -2.53
C VAL A 86 -8.57 -20.96 -2.94
N GLY A 87 -9.60 -21.10 -2.09
CA GLY A 87 -10.79 -21.88 -2.39
C GLY A 87 -11.64 -21.28 -3.52
N ASP A 88 -11.73 -19.97 -3.60
CA ASP A 88 -12.47 -19.23 -4.63
C ASP A 88 -11.75 -19.24 -6.00
N ASN A 89 -10.46 -19.53 -6.02
CA ASN A 89 -9.60 -19.64 -7.21
C ASN A 89 -9.73 -18.46 -8.19
N PRO A 90 -9.45 -17.20 -7.76
CA PRO A 90 -9.53 -16.03 -8.63
C PRO A 90 -8.43 -16.02 -9.71
N ASP A 91 -8.61 -15.19 -10.75
CA ASP A 91 -7.58 -14.97 -11.79
C ASP A 91 -6.33 -14.31 -11.21
N VAL A 92 -6.48 -13.43 -10.18
CA VAL A 92 -5.37 -12.79 -9.48
C VAL A 92 -5.79 -12.37 -8.06
N ILE A 93 -4.85 -12.48 -7.13
CA ILE A 93 -4.97 -11.95 -5.77
C ILE A 93 -4.12 -10.70 -5.66
N VAL A 94 -4.70 -9.61 -5.15
CA VAL A 94 -3.96 -8.41 -4.73
C VAL A 94 -3.89 -8.39 -3.21
N ALA A 95 -2.68 -8.34 -2.65
CA ALA A 95 -2.45 -8.33 -1.22
C ALA A 95 -1.80 -7.01 -0.78
N ILE A 96 -2.58 -6.17 -0.09
CA ILE A 96 -2.16 -4.84 0.36
C ILE A 96 -1.67 -4.90 1.80
N GLY A 97 -0.40 -4.53 2.01
CA GLY A 97 0.28 -4.60 3.30
C GLY A 97 0.90 -5.96 3.61
N THR A 98 2.05 -5.93 4.29
CA THR A 98 2.88 -7.11 4.58
C THR A 98 2.10 -8.23 5.29
N PRO A 99 1.30 -7.96 6.35
CA PRO A 99 0.60 -9.02 7.06
C PRO A 99 -0.54 -9.68 6.25
N SER A 100 -1.01 -9.05 5.16
CA SER A 100 -1.92 -9.68 4.19
C SER A 100 -1.18 -10.48 3.13
N ALA A 101 -0.01 -10.00 2.67
CA ALA A 101 0.74 -10.65 1.61
C ALA A 101 1.39 -11.98 2.06
N GLN A 102 1.94 -12.02 3.26
CA GLN A 102 2.62 -13.21 3.79
C GLN A 102 1.73 -14.46 3.80
N PRO A 103 0.51 -14.45 4.38
CA PRO A 103 -0.36 -15.62 4.36
C PRO A 103 -0.82 -16.00 2.95
N MET A 104 -0.99 -15.04 2.01
CA MET A 104 -1.34 -15.35 0.62
C MET A 104 -0.22 -16.12 -0.08
N VAL A 105 1.03 -15.65 0.02
CA VAL A 105 2.20 -16.30 -0.60
C VAL A 105 2.47 -17.68 0.02
N ALA A 106 2.14 -17.86 1.29
CA ALA A 106 2.22 -19.17 1.95
C ALA A 106 1.12 -20.12 1.48
N ALA A 107 -0.10 -19.62 1.23
CA ALA A 107 -1.28 -20.44 0.97
C ALA A 107 -1.35 -21.01 -0.47
N THR A 108 -0.77 -20.33 -1.46
CA THR A 108 -0.81 -20.80 -2.86
C THR A 108 0.50 -20.57 -3.60
N LYS A 109 0.80 -21.49 -4.53
CA LYS A 109 1.95 -21.41 -5.46
C LYS A 109 1.51 -21.35 -6.93
N SER A 110 0.21 -21.33 -7.18
CA SER A 110 -0.35 -21.36 -8.55
C SER A 110 -1.16 -20.11 -8.88
N ILE A 111 -1.98 -19.59 -7.95
CA ILE A 111 -2.78 -18.39 -8.21
C ILE A 111 -1.85 -17.18 -8.25
N PRO A 112 -1.92 -16.33 -9.28
CA PRO A 112 -1.16 -15.09 -9.37
C PRO A 112 -1.36 -14.20 -8.15
N ILE A 113 -0.28 -13.70 -7.57
CA ILE A 113 -0.29 -12.77 -6.43
C ILE A 113 0.47 -11.50 -6.80
N VAL A 114 -0.21 -10.36 -6.66
CA VAL A 114 0.40 -9.03 -6.73
C VAL A 114 0.35 -8.41 -5.34
N TYR A 115 1.50 -8.30 -4.69
CA TYR A 115 1.57 -7.56 -3.44
C TYR A 115 1.66 -6.05 -3.72
N SER A 116 1.13 -5.24 -2.80
CA SER A 116 1.23 -3.77 -2.87
C SER A 116 1.40 -3.15 -1.49
N ALA A 117 2.01 -1.97 -1.43
CA ALA A 117 2.30 -1.25 -0.20
C ALA A 117 3.10 -2.11 0.80
N ILE A 118 4.16 -2.73 0.32
CA ILE A 118 5.09 -3.52 1.14
C ILE A 118 6.34 -2.68 1.43
N ALA A 119 6.72 -2.57 2.71
CA ALA A 119 7.90 -1.81 3.11
C ALA A 119 9.19 -2.46 2.64
N ASP A 120 9.32 -3.78 2.83
CA ASP A 120 10.49 -4.56 2.44
C ASP A 120 10.05 -5.97 2.00
N PRO A 121 9.90 -6.22 0.70
CA PRO A 121 9.42 -7.51 0.21
C PRO A 121 10.41 -8.66 0.41
N MET A 122 11.72 -8.37 0.52
CA MET A 122 12.74 -9.38 0.81
C MET A 122 12.72 -9.77 2.28
N ALA A 123 12.72 -8.78 3.20
CA ALA A 123 12.59 -9.05 4.64
C ALA A 123 11.25 -9.74 4.98
N ALA A 124 10.18 -9.42 4.24
CA ALA A 124 8.88 -10.08 4.34
C ALA A 124 8.86 -11.49 3.73
N GLN A 125 9.93 -11.94 3.06
CA GLN A 125 10.06 -13.23 2.38
C GLN A 125 9.03 -13.46 1.26
N LEU A 126 8.60 -12.38 0.59
CA LEU A 126 7.67 -12.46 -0.55
C LEU A 126 8.40 -12.77 -1.86
N VAL A 127 9.57 -12.17 -2.04
CA VAL A 127 10.49 -12.37 -3.17
C VAL A 127 11.93 -12.39 -2.68
N LYS A 128 12.86 -12.92 -3.49
CA LYS A 128 14.29 -12.99 -3.15
C LYS A 128 15.03 -11.70 -3.46
N ASP A 129 14.66 -11.05 -4.53
CA ASP A 129 15.23 -9.81 -5.03
C ASP A 129 14.22 -9.06 -5.92
N TRP A 130 14.62 -7.97 -6.54
CA TRP A 130 13.77 -7.14 -7.41
C TRP A 130 13.56 -7.71 -8.82
N LYS A 131 14.28 -8.76 -9.22
CA LYS A 131 14.18 -9.37 -10.55
C LYS A 131 12.89 -10.18 -10.69
N PRO A 132 12.53 -10.58 -11.92
CA PRO A 132 11.46 -11.53 -12.16
C PRO A 132 11.62 -12.77 -11.26
N SER A 133 10.60 -13.08 -10.48
CA SER A 133 10.70 -14.08 -9.41
C SER A 133 10.72 -15.53 -9.91
N GLY A 134 10.25 -15.77 -11.14
CA GLY A 134 10.00 -17.10 -11.69
C GLY A 134 8.89 -17.88 -10.96
N THR A 135 8.14 -17.21 -10.06
CA THR A 135 7.07 -17.82 -9.24
C THR A 135 5.71 -17.19 -9.59
N ASN A 136 4.69 -17.48 -8.78
CA ASN A 136 3.38 -16.84 -8.91
C ASN A 136 3.28 -15.46 -8.24
N VAL A 137 4.39 -14.86 -7.83
CA VAL A 137 4.42 -13.63 -7.00
C VAL A 137 5.19 -12.51 -7.70
N THR A 138 4.59 -11.33 -7.73
CA THR A 138 5.24 -10.05 -8.08
C THR A 138 4.59 -8.93 -7.27
N GLY A 139 5.03 -7.69 -7.41
CA GLY A 139 4.33 -6.56 -6.79
C GLY A 139 5.15 -5.30 -6.63
N LEU A 140 4.59 -4.40 -5.82
CA LEU A 140 5.06 -3.04 -5.64
C LEU A 140 5.32 -2.72 -4.17
N SER A 141 6.49 -2.18 -3.93
CA SER A 141 6.95 -1.72 -2.62
C SER A 141 6.81 -0.21 -2.48
N HIS A 142 6.62 0.25 -1.25
CA HIS A 142 6.76 1.63 -0.84
C HIS A 142 8.04 1.85 0.01
N MET A 143 9.06 1.04 -0.20
CA MET A 143 10.31 1.12 0.58
C MET A 143 10.83 2.56 0.64
N LEU A 144 11.09 3.04 1.84
CA LEU A 144 11.60 4.37 2.10
C LEU A 144 13.10 4.32 2.45
N ASP A 145 13.85 5.30 1.95
CA ASP A 145 15.24 5.48 2.32
C ASP A 145 15.33 6.04 3.75
N PRO A 146 15.87 5.30 4.73
CA PRO A 146 15.94 5.74 6.12
C PRO A 146 16.82 6.98 6.30
N VAL A 147 17.80 7.23 5.44
CA VAL A 147 18.62 8.46 5.46
C VAL A 147 17.72 9.68 5.25
N LYS A 148 16.87 9.64 4.23
CA LYS A 148 15.93 10.73 3.94
C LYS A 148 14.91 10.93 5.05
N GLN A 149 14.50 9.87 5.73
CA GLN A 149 13.59 9.96 6.87
C GLN A 149 14.25 10.69 8.05
N VAL A 150 15.51 10.35 8.36
CA VAL A 150 16.29 11.05 9.38
C VAL A 150 16.50 12.53 9.03
N GLU A 151 16.74 12.85 7.75
CA GLU A 151 16.84 14.25 7.28
C GLU A 151 15.55 15.02 7.54
N VAL A 152 14.38 14.45 7.26
CA VAL A 152 13.09 15.11 7.54
C VAL A 152 12.89 15.34 9.04
N ILE A 153 13.20 14.35 9.88
CA ILE A 153 13.15 14.50 11.34
C ILE A 153 13.99 15.70 11.78
N LYS A 154 15.25 15.80 11.32
CA LYS A 154 16.15 16.90 11.66
C LYS A 154 15.72 18.25 11.08
N ARG A 155 15.05 18.26 9.92
CA ARG A 155 14.50 19.51 9.37
C ARG A 155 13.30 20.02 10.17
N VAL A 156 12.51 19.12 10.77
CA VAL A 156 11.37 19.49 11.63
C VAL A 156 11.85 19.88 13.04
N VAL A 157 12.78 19.10 13.61
CA VAL A 157 13.32 19.33 14.96
C VAL A 157 14.85 19.25 14.93
N PRO A 158 15.54 20.35 14.55
CA PRO A 158 17.01 20.35 14.38
C PRO A 158 17.79 19.94 15.63
N GLU A 159 17.29 20.30 16.81
CA GLU A 159 17.93 20.04 18.10
C GLU A 159 17.57 18.69 18.72
N ALA A 160 16.78 17.86 18.02
CA ALA A 160 16.40 16.54 18.51
C ALA A 160 17.64 15.69 18.80
N LYS A 161 17.59 14.95 19.89
CA LYS A 161 18.58 13.92 20.31
C LYS A 161 17.93 12.55 20.47
N ARG A 162 16.65 12.50 20.81
CA ARG A 162 15.92 11.29 21.14
C ARG A 162 14.68 11.21 20.25
N VAL A 163 14.62 10.17 19.42
CA VAL A 163 13.49 9.89 18.51
C VAL A 163 12.68 8.75 19.10
N GLY A 164 11.41 9.01 19.40
CA GLY A 164 10.48 7.97 19.86
C GLY A 164 9.79 7.30 18.69
N VAL A 165 9.63 5.99 18.75
CA VAL A 165 8.83 5.23 17.78
C VAL A 165 7.88 4.29 18.53
N VAL A 166 6.59 4.41 18.21
CA VAL A 166 5.58 3.43 18.61
C VAL A 166 5.43 2.42 17.47
N TYR A 167 5.48 1.13 17.78
CA TYR A 167 5.45 0.10 16.75
C TYR A 167 4.81 -1.21 17.21
N ASN A 168 4.32 -2.00 16.26
CA ASN A 168 3.86 -3.36 16.50
C ASN A 168 5.00 -4.37 16.27
N PRO A 169 5.51 -5.04 17.32
CA PRO A 169 6.58 -6.04 17.17
C PRO A 169 6.11 -7.31 16.42
N GLY A 170 4.81 -7.51 16.22
CA GLY A 170 4.24 -8.60 15.44
C GLY A 170 4.17 -8.37 13.95
N GLU A 171 4.48 -7.16 13.46
CA GLU A 171 4.51 -6.81 12.04
C GLU A 171 5.93 -6.80 11.48
N ALA A 172 6.22 -7.68 10.52
CA ALA A 172 7.55 -7.77 9.89
C ALA A 172 8.00 -6.47 9.23
N ASN A 173 7.07 -5.70 8.60
CA ASN A 173 7.33 -4.37 8.04
C ASN A 173 7.77 -3.37 9.11
N SER A 174 7.12 -3.37 10.27
CA SER A 174 7.44 -2.45 11.37
C SER A 174 8.81 -2.75 11.97
N VAL A 175 9.11 -4.01 12.20
CA VAL A 175 10.40 -4.45 12.72
C VAL A 175 11.53 -4.14 11.72
N SER A 176 11.33 -4.42 10.42
CA SER A 176 12.32 -4.10 9.38
C SER A 176 12.56 -2.59 9.28
N ALA A 177 11.49 -1.78 9.21
CA ALA A 177 11.60 -0.32 9.14
C ALA A 177 12.30 0.28 10.37
N LEU A 178 11.98 -0.24 11.56
CA LEU A 178 12.59 0.20 12.81
C LEU A 178 14.10 -0.11 12.85
N ASN A 179 14.49 -1.32 12.45
CA ASN A 179 15.90 -1.73 12.41
C ASN A 179 16.72 -0.89 11.43
N ASN A 180 16.16 -0.62 10.24
CA ASN A 180 16.80 0.23 9.24
C ASN A 180 16.94 1.68 9.74
N LEU A 181 15.90 2.23 10.36
CA LEU A 181 15.92 3.57 10.93
C LEU A 181 16.93 3.69 12.07
N LYS A 182 17.03 2.70 12.95
CA LYS A 182 17.93 2.68 14.11
C LYS A 182 19.39 2.90 13.71
N GLY A 183 19.84 2.22 12.65
CA GLY A 183 21.20 2.38 12.16
C GLY A 183 21.49 3.81 11.65
N GLU A 184 20.56 4.41 10.94
CA GLU A 184 20.72 5.78 10.42
C GLU A 184 20.57 6.85 11.49
N LEU A 185 19.70 6.65 12.48
CA LEU A 185 19.63 7.54 13.66
C LEU A 185 20.95 7.57 14.41
N GLN A 186 21.57 6.41 14.66
CA GLN A 186 22.88 6.31 15.33
C GLN A 186 23.97 7.06 14.56
N LYS A 187 24.04 6.90 13.24
CA LYS A 187 24.99 7.64 12.38
C LYS A 187 24.77 9.15 12.44
N ALA A 188 23.52 9.59 12.61
CA ALA A 188 23.15 10.98 12.74
C ALA A 188 23.30 11.56 14.16
N GLY A 189 23.78 10.79 15.13
CA GLY A 189 23.94 11.17 16.54
C GLY A 189 22.62 11.21 17.32
N LEU A 190 21.59 10.48 16.84
CA LEU A 190 20.27 10.40 17.46
C LEU A 190 20.08 9.05 18.17
N THR A 191 19.36 9.06 19.28
CA THR A 191 19.01 7.85 20.03
C THR A 191 17.55 7.46 19.74
N LEU A 192 17.33 6.19 19.43
CA LEU A 192 15.99 5.63 19.28
C LEU A 192 15.43 5.20 20.65
N VAL A 193 14.18 5.58 20.94
CA VAL A 193 13.40 5.14 22.10
C VAL A 193 12.14 4.43 21.60
N GLU A 194 12.04 3.15 21.89
CA GLU A 194 11.00 2.26 21.35
C GLU A 194 9.86 2.07 22.35
N ALA A 195 8.60 2.03 21.84
CA ALA A 195 7.43 1.66 22.62
C ALA A 195 6.55 0.70 21.82
N ALA A 196 6.35 -0.52 22.36
CA ALA A 196 5.56 -1.54 21.69
C ALA A 196 4.05 -1.28 21.80
N ALA A 197 3.33 -1.44 20.68
CA ALA A 197 1.88 -1.38 20.58
C ALA A 197 1.37 -2.55 19.72
N PRO A 198 1.23 -3.75 20.29
CA PRO A 198 0.81 -4.95 19.56
C PRO A 198 -0.59 -4.84 18.95
N ARG A 199 -1.43 -3.93 19.43
CA ARG A 199 -2.79 -3.67 18.94
C ARG A 199 -3.01 -2.17 18.79
N SER A 200 -3.96 -1.76 17.97
CA SER A 200 -4.30 -0.34 17.77
C SER A 200 -4.71 0.37 19.07
N VAL A 201 -5.37 -0.33 20.00
CA VAL A 201 -5.75 0.21 21.32
C VAL A 201 -4.55 0.47 22.23
N ASP A 202 -3.42 -0.14 21.98
CA ASP A 202 -2.19 0.01 22.76
C ASP A 202 -1.36 1.24 22.30
N VAL A 203 -1.71 1.85 21.16
CA VAL A 203 -0.94 2.98 20.56
C VAL A 203 -0.91 4.21 21.49
N ALA A 204 -2.05 4.63 22.01
CA ALA A 204 -2.09 5.79 22.91
C ALA A 204 -1.33 5.56 24.23
N PRO A 205 -1.49 4.44 24.96
CA PRO A 205 -0.69 4.13 26.13
C PRO A 205 0.82 4.08 25.82
N ALA A 206 1.21 3.45 24.71
CA ALA A 206 2.61 3.37 24.28
C ALA A 206 3.19 4.76 24.00
N ALA A 207 2.47 5.60 23.26
CA ALA A 207 2.88 6.99 23.00
C ALA A 207 3.03 7.81 24.30
N LYS A 208 2.08 7.68 25.22
CA LYS A 208 2.17 8.35 26.55
C LYS A 208 3.39 7.92 27.35
N SER A 209 3.82 6.67 27.24
CA SER A 209 5.02 6.18 27.94
C SER A 209 6.33 6.84 27.49
N LEU A 210 6.32 7.48 26.32
CA LEU A 210 7.45 8.19 25.74
C LEU A 210 7.54 9.66 26.20
N ILE A 211 6.50 10.21 26.83
CA ILE A 211 6.50 11.61 27.31
C ILE A 211 7.66 11.85 28.27
N GLY A 212 8.42 12.94 28.06
CA GLY A 212 9.61 13.28 28.79
C GLY A 212 10.88 12.49 28.43
N LYS A 213 10.76 11.46 27.62
CA LYS A 213 11.88 10.61 27.20
C LYS A 213 12.37 10.89 25.78
N ILE A 214 11.59 11.61 24.96
CA ILE A 214 11.84 11.87 23.56
C ILE A 214 11.70 13.35 23.24
N ASP A 215 12.31 13.77 22.12
CA ASP A 215 12.25 15.14 21.62
C ASP A 215 11.34 15.25 20.38
N VAL A 216 11.15 14.13 19.68
CA VAL A 216 10.28 13.99 18.50
C VAL A 216 9.76 12.56 18.44
N MET A 217 8.53 12.39 18.02
CA MET A 217 7.94 11.08 17.69
C MET A 217 7.94 10.90 16.18
N TYR A 218 8.49 9.77 15.74
CA TYR A 218 8.47 9.36 14.34
C TYR A 218 7.57 8.15 14.17
N THR A 219 6.75 8.15 13.13
CA THR A 219 5.87 7.02 12.81
C THR A 219 6.29 6.36 11.50
N THR A 220 6.57 5.08 11.58
CA THR A 220 6.77 4.22 10.41
C THR A 220 5.43 3.86 9.76
N THR A 221 5.45 3.11 8.67
CA THR A 221 4.23 2.55 8.05
C THR A 221 3.71 1.33 8.81
N ASP A 222 3.61 1.43 10.13
CA ASP A 222 3.02 0.44 11.02
C ASP A 222 1.50 0.48 10.92
N ASN A 223 0.86 -0.64 10.61
CA ASN A 223 -0.58 -0.65 10.34
C ASN A 223 -1.42 -0.34 11.59
N ASN A 224 -1.01 -0.81 12.78
CA ASN A 224 -1.71 -0.51 14.03
C ASN A 224 -1.61 0.97 14.38
N VAL A 225 -0.41 1.54 14.26
CA VAL A 225 -0.15 2.96 14.55
C VAL A 225 -0.91 3.86 13.58
N VAL A 226 -0.81 3.58 12.27
CA VAL A 226 -1.50 4.38 11.25
C VAL A 226 -3.01 4.26 11.38
N SER A 227 -3.57 3.10 11.72
CA SER A 227 -5.01 2.95 11.94
C SER A 227 -5.54 3.74 13.15
N ALA A 228 -4.70 3.95 14.18
CA ALA A 228 -5.03 4.69 15.40
C ALA A 228 -4.38 6.09 15.46
N TYR A 229 -4.12 6.71 14.32
CA TYR A 229 -3.26 7.90 14.23
C TYR A 229 -3.77 9.10 15.02
N GLU A 230 -5.08 9.31 15.10
CA GLU A 230 -5.69 10.40 15.86
C GLU A 230 -5.37 10.32 17.37
N ALA A 231 -5.27 9.10 17.89
CA ALA A 231 -4.87 8.89 19.28
C ALA A 231 -3.43 9.31 19.53
N LEU A 232 -2.54 9.05 18.56
CA LEU A 232 -1.15 9.48 18.60
C LEU A 232 -1.03 11.01 18.48
N VAL A 233 -1.76 11.60 17.53
CA VAL A 233 -1.84 13.07 17.34
C VAL A 233 -2.32 13.78 18.61
N LYS A 234 -3.33 13.21 19.28
CA LYS A 234 -3.79 13.76 20.56
C LYS A 234 -2.67 13.78 21.60
N VAL A 235 -1.89 12.71 21.74
CA VAL A 235 -0.74 12.67 22.67
C VAL A 235 0.31 13.69 22.28
N GLY A 236 0.67 13.81 20.99
CA GLY A 236 1.62 14.81 20.48
C GLY A 236 1.18 16.25 20.77
N ASN A 237 -0.10 16.57 20.53
CA ASN A 237 -0.66 17.89 20.78
C ASN A 237 -0.69 18.23 22.28
N ASP A 238 -1.16 17.30 23.11
CA ASP A 238 -1.31 17.51 24.56
C ASP A 238 0.05 17.65 25.25
N ALA A 239 1.04 16.86 24.85
CA ALA A 239 2.38 16.83 25.43
C ALA A 239 3.39 17.76 24.72
N LYS A 240 2.98 18.46 23.65
CA LYS A 240 3.87 19.28 22.82
C LYS A 240 5.06 18.47 22.27
N ILE A 241 4.80 17.27 21.83
CA ILE A 241 5.77 16.40 21.19
C ILE A 241 5.56 16.46 19.67
N PRO A 242 6.55 16.93 18.88
CA PRO A 242 6.47 16.94 17.42
C PRO A 242 6.25 15.55 16.83
N LEU A 243 5.33 15.43 15.89
CA LEU A 243 5.05 14.20 15.15
C LEU A 243 5.54 14.31 13.70
N VAL A 244 6.46 13.44 13.31
CA VAL A 244 6.92 13.27 11.92
C VAL A 244 6.49 11.89 11.45
N ALA A 245 5.93 11.80 10.24
CA ALA A 245 5.42 10.55 9.69
C ALA A 245 6.21 10.10 8.46
N SER A 246 6.06 8.83 8.11
CA SER A 246 6.60 8.24 6.89
C SER A 246 5.60 8.21 5.72
N ASP A 247 4.33 8.52 5.98
CA ASP A 247 3.28 8.58 4.96
C ASP A 247 2.60 9.95 4.91
N THR A 248 2.24 10.39 3.70
CA THR A 248 1.68 11.72 3.45
C THR A 248 0.25 11.89 3.95
N ASP A 249 -0.52 10.79 4.10
CA ASP A 249 -1.90 10.86 4.57
C ASP A 249 -1.97 11.13 6.08
N SER A 250 -0.98 10.66 6.84
CA SER A 250 -0.82 11.00 8.26
C SER A 250 -0.60 12.50 8.51
N VAL A 251 -0.04 13.24 7.54
CA VAL A 251 0.10 14.71 7.64
C VAL A 251 -1.25 15.41 7.61
N LYS A 252 -2.20 14.90 6.80
CA LYS A 252 -3.59 15.39 6.76
C LYS A 252 -4.31 15.14 8.07
N ARG A 253 -3.89 14.13 8.84
CA ARG A 253 -4.45 13.70 10.12
C ARG A 253 -3.77 14.35 11.33
N GLY A 254 -2.69 15.11 11.14
CA GLY A 254 -2.06 15.89 12.20
C GLY A 254 -0.59 15.61 12.49
N ALA A 255 0.13 14.86 11.64
CA ALA A 255 1.59 14.91 11.63
C ALA A 255 2.07 16.27 11.10
N ILE A 256 3.25 16.69 11.55
CA ILE A 256 3.86 17.95 11.11
C ILE A 256 4.39 17.86 9.69
N ALA A 257 5.07 16.76 9.38
CA ALA A 257 5.65 16.51 8.07
C ALA A 257 5.76 15.02 7.78
N ALA A 258 5.78 14.69 6.49
CA ALA A 258 6.15 13.38 6.00
C ALA A 258 6.80 13.48 4.61
N LEU A 259 7.80 12.64 4.39
CA LEU A 259 8.34 12.35 3.06
C LEU A 259 7.96 10.91 2.72
N GLY A 260 6.98 10.76 1.85
CA GLY A 260 6.40 9.44 1.55
C GLY A 260 5.99 9.31 0.10
N VAL A 261 5.52 8.12 -0.28
CA VAL A 261 4.96 7.85 -1.60
C VAL A 261 3.53 8.36 -1.71
N ASN A 262 3.06 8.57 -2.94
CA ASN A 262 1.64 8.74 -3.20
C ASN A 262 0.99 7.35 -3.30
N TYR A 263 0.16 7.00 -2.33
CA TYR A 263 -0.45 5.66 -2.25
C TYR A 263 -1.50 5.42 -3.33
N TYR A 264 -2.20 6.45 -3.79
CA TYR A 264 -3.11 6.31 -4.93
C TYR A 264 -2.34 5.99 -6.22
N ASP A 265 -1.23 6.70 -6.48
CA ASP A 265 -0.36 6.42 -7.63
C ASP A 265 0.27 5.02 -7.54
N LEU A 266 0.62 4.57 -6.34
CA LEU A 266 1.08 3.19 -6.09
C LEU A 266 -0.01 2.19 -6.44
N GLY A 267 -1.26 2.47 -6.07
CA GLY A 267 -2.43 1.69 -6.46
C GLY A 267 -2.61 1.64 -7.97
N ARG A 268 -2.49 2.78 -8.67
CA ARG A 268 -2.54 2.82 -10.14
C ARG A 268 -1.47 1.94 -10.78
N GLN A 269 -0.24 1.97 -10.26
CA GLN A 269 0.84 1.10 -10.73
C GLN A 269 0.54 -0.39 -10.45
N THR A 270 -0.07 -0.69 -9.29
CA THR A 270 -0.53 -2.04 -8.94
C THR A 270 -1.59 -2.52 -9.95
N GLY A 271 -2.56 -1.68 -10.27
CA GLY A 271 -3.59 -1.97 -11.26
C GLY A 271 -3.02 -2.31 -12.64
N LYS A 272 -1.97 -1.59 -13.11
CA LYS A 272 -1.26 -1.93 -14.34
C LYS A 272 -0.65 -3.32 -14.33
N VAL A 273 -0.02 -3.70 -13.21
CA VAL A 273 0.57 -5.05 -13.07
C VAL A 273 -0.54 -6.10 -13.10
N VAL A 274 -1.66 -5.86 -12.38
CA VAL A 274 -2.82 -6.75 -12.40
C VAL A 274 -3.41 -6.87 -13.79
N GLY A 275 -3.59 -5.75 -14.51
CA GLY A 275 -4.10 -5.72 -15.89
C GLY A 275 -3.24 -6.55 -16.86
N ARG A 276 -1.91 -6.49 -16.75
CA ARG A 276 -0.97 -7.34 -17.52
C ARG A 276 -1.23 -8.83 -17.24
N ILE A 277 -1.40 -9.20 -15.97
CA ILE A 277 -1.65 -10.59 -15.58
C ILE A 277 -3.02 -11.06 -16.13
N LEU A 278 -4.06 -10.23 -16.01
CA LEU A 278 -5.39 -10.55 -16.57
C LEU A 278 -5.39 -10.72 -18.09
N LYS A 279 -4.43 -10.08 -18.79
CA LYS A 279 -4.16 -10.23 -20.24
C LYS A 279 -3.24 -11.42 -20.57
N GLY A 280 -2.83 -12.21 -19.56
CA GLY A 280 -2.11 -13.48 -19.74
C GLY A 280 -0.60 -13.44 -19.47
N GLU A 281 -0.05 -12.33 -19.01
CA GLU A 281 1.35 -12.26 -18.59
C GLU A 281 1.56 -13.01 -17.25
N LYS A 282 2.64 -13.77 -17.15
CA LYS A 282 2.92 -14.51 -15.92
C LYS A 282 3.50 -13.59 -14.83
N PRO A 283 3.01 -13.64 -13.60
CA PRO A 283 3.56 -12.80 -12.52
C PRO A 283 5.06 -13.02 -12.30
N GLY A 284 5.54 -14.25 -12.49
CA GLY A 284 6.94 -14.60 -12.35
C GLY A 284 7.87 -13.96 -13.37
N ASP A 285 7.35 -13.48 -14.50
CA ASP A 285 8.10 -12.77 -15.55
C ASP A 285 8.12 -11.25 -15.32
N ILE A 286 7.33 -10.75 -14.37
CA ILE A 286 7.23 -9.34 -14.01
C ILE A 286 8.15 -9.05 -12.83
N ALA A 287 9.13 -8.17 -13.02
CA ALA A 287 9.99 -7.71 -11.94
C ALA A 287 9.20 -6.96 -10.86
N SER A 288 9.51 -7.22 -9.61
CA SER A 288 9.03 -6.38 -8.52
C SER A 288 9.62 -4.98 -8.60
N ALA A 289 8.87 -3.97 -8.18
CA ALA A 289 9.32 -2.58 -8.26
C ALA A 289 9.05 -1.82 -6.95
N THR A 290 9.76 -0.71 -6.76
CA THR A 290 9.47 0.24 -5.69
C THR A 290 9.08 1.58 -6.27
N SER A 291 8.18 2.29 -5.60
CA SER A 291 7.88 3.67 -5.96
C SER A 291 9.09 4.55 -5.63
N SER A 292 9.66 5.19 -6.63
CA SER A 292 10.82 6.09 -6.47
C SER A 292 10.43 7.54 -6.23
N LYS A 293 9.17 7.92 -6.49
CA LYS A 293 8.69 9.29 -6.35
C LYS A 293 8.21 9.54 -4.92
N LEU A 294 9.01 10.25 -4.15
CA LEU A 294 8.64 10.71 -2.82
C LEU A 294 8.09 12.14 -2.89
N GLU A 295 7.12 12.43 -2.04
CA GLU A 295 6.48 13.73 -1.92
C GLU A 295 6.60 14.21 -0.46
N LEU A 296 7.04 15.46 -0.30
CA LEU A 296 7.09 16.10 1.02
C LEU A 296 5.78 16.82 1.26
N PHE A 297 5.09 16.45 2.34
CA PHE A 297 3.92 17.14 2.86
C PHE A 297 4.26 17.79 4.20
N VAL A 298 3.70 18.98 4.46
CA VAL A 298 3.91 19.74 5.68
C VAL A 298 2.58 20.29 6.19
N ASN A 299 2.36 20.25 7.50
CA ASN A 299 1.18 20.78 8.19
C ASN A 299 1.62 21.83 9.22
N THR A 300 1.45 23.10 8.87
CA THR A 300 1.86 24.23 9.72
C THR A 300 0.94 24.39 10.92
N ALA A 301 -0.34 24.01 10.81
CA ALA A 301 -1.27 24.04 11.94
C ALA A 301 -0.92 22.95 12.98
N ALA A 302 -0.53 21.75 12.53
CA ALA A 302 -0.04 20.69 13.41
C ALA A 302 1.26 21.11 14.11
N ALA A 303 2.19 21.72 13.37
CA ALA A 303 3.43 22.26 13.95
C ALA A 303 3.16 23.24 15.09
N GLN A 304 2.27 24.20 14.88
CA GLN A 304 1.86 25.16 15.92
C GLN A 304 1.25 24.47 17.14
N LYS A 305 0.34 23.48 16.92
CA LYS A 305 -0.28 22.72 18.00
C LYS A 305 0.74 21.91 18.81
N GLN A 306 1.78 21.41 18.16
CA GLN A 306 2.84 20.61 18.78
C GLN A 306 4.06 21.43 19.22
N GLY A 307 3.99 22.77 19.14
CA GLY A 307 5.01 23.66 19.68
C GLY A 307 6.26 23.81 18.79
N VAL A 308 6.16 23.57 17.49
CA VAL A 308 7.27 23.67 16.54
C VAL A 308 7.08 24.87 15.60
N THR A 309 8.16 25.61 15.38
CA THR A 309 8.26 26.60 14.31
C THR A 309 9.05 26.00 13.16
N LEU A 310 8.42 25.85 12.00
CA LEU A 310 9.05 25.30 10.81
C LEU A 310 9.86 26.36 10.07
N SER A 311 11.01 25.96 9.50
CA SER A 311 11.78 26.88 8.67
C SER A 311 11.05 27.20 7.36
N PRO A 312 11.22 28.42 6.82
CA PRO A 312 10.66 28.79 5.51
C PRO A 312 11.10 27.85 4.39
N GLU A 313 12.34 27.34 4.44
CA GLU A 313 12.90 26.42 3.46
C GLU A 313 12.17 25.06 3.48
N LEU A 314 11.83 24.54 4.67
CA LEU A 314 11.07 23.29 4.78
C LEU A 314 9.68 23.47 4.17
N VAL A 315 9.00 24.56 4.52
CA VAL A 315 7.65 24.85 4.04
C VAL A 315 7.62 25.07 2.53
N SER A 316 8.57 25.84 1.98
CA SER A 316 8.64 26.13 0.54
C SER A 316 9.04 24.92 -0.31
N SER A 317 9.79 23.97 0.26
CA SER A 317 10.17 22.72 -0.44
C SER A 317 9.06 21.66 -0.46
N ALA A 318 7.98 21.87 0.28
CA ALA A 318 6.88 20.90 0.35
C ALA A 318 6.02 20.95 -0.93
N LYS A 319 5.65 19.78 -1.42
CA LYS A 319 4.65 19.65 -2.49
C LYS A 319 3.27 20.14 -2.02
N THR A 320 2.95 19.87 -0.76
CA THR A 320 1.66 20.22 -0.17
C THR A 320 1.88 20.84 1.21
N VAL A 321 1.27 21.99 1.45
CA VAL A 321 1.28 22.67 2.74
C VAL A 321 -0.15 22.76 3.26
N ILE A 322 -0.40 22.11 4.40
CA ILE A 322 -1.68 22.14 5.12
C ILE A 322 -1.60 23.27 6.15
N LYS A 323 -2.60 24.15 6.20
CA LYS A 323 -2.63 25.36 7.04
C LYS A 323 -3.79 25.38 8.05
N GLN A 324 -4.64 24.35 8.02
CA GLN A 324 -5.84 24.27 8.87
C GLN A 324 -5.88 22.94 9.62
#